data_cdce3f980597c828b0d28db010284266
#
_entry.id   cdce3f980597c828b0d28db010284266
#
_cell.length_a   1.000
_cell.length_b   1.000
_cell.length_c   1.000
_cell.angle_alpha   90.00
_cell.angle_beta   90.00
_cell.angle_gamma   90.00
#
_symmetry.space_group_name_H-M   'P 1'
#
loop_
_entity.id
_entity.type
_entity.pdbx_description
1 polymer ?
#
loop_
_entity_poly.entity_id
_entity_poly.type
_entity_poly.pdbx_seq_one_letter_code
_entity_poly.pdbx_strand_id
1 'polypeptide(L)'
;GEVRSMEYYTGITFHGYVAGLGFHVCSGGRYDGLIANFGPDMAAVGFALGIERAMLVAPIEEEVSPDLLMAHCEHPSCKALAAQARAQGLRVEVDVLARDKEALLAYARARGARRLLMCTAEEFLLVEGETERRLPRAVLEEEMRQWPR
;
A
#
# COMPACT_ATOMS: atom_id res chain seq x y z
N GLY A 1 -34.28 19.61 9.08
CA GLY A 1 -33.29 19.30 10.08
C GLY A 1 -32.68 17.94 9.77
N GLU A 2 -31.38 17.91 9.59
CA GLU A 2 -30.64 16.67 9.39
C GLU A 2 -30.64 15.88 10.69
N VAL A 3 -31.05 14.61 10.65
CA VAL A 3 -30.96 13.72 11.81
C VAL A 3 -29.48 13.39 12.02
N ARG A 4 -28.92 13.86 13.13
CA ARG A 4 -27.52 13.58 13.49
C ARG A 4 -27.34 12.09 13.70
N SER A 5 -26.58 11.44 12.85
CA SER A 5 -26.30 10.00 12.97
C SER A 5 -25.33 9.67 14.12
N MET A 6 -24.71 10.67 14.75
CA MET A 6 -23.81 10.52 15.87
C MET A 6 -24.09 11.57 16.94
N GLU A 7 -24.50 11.12 18.13
CA GLU A 7 -24.91 11.96 19.25
C GLU A 7 -23.75 12.72 19.92
N TYR A 8 -22.48 12.40 19.59
CA TYR A 8 -21.33 12.99 20.25
C TYR A 8 -20.98 14.42 19.78
N TYR A 9 -21.54 14.88 18.66
CA TYR A 9 -21.31 16.25 18.20
C TYR A 9 -22.00 17.28 19.09
N THR A 10 -21.20 18.25 19.57
CA THR A 10 -21.66 19.33 20.47
C THR A 10 -21.79 20.68 19.80
N GLY A 11 -21.45 20.79 18.50
CA GLY A 11 -21.45 22.04 17.77
C GLY A 11 -21.65 21.88 16.28
N ILE A 12 -20.93 22.68 15.51
CA ILE A 12 -20.98 22.69 14.04
C ILE A 12 -20.52 21.32 13.49
N THR A 13 -21.26 20.81 12.54
CA THR A 13 -20.87 19.68 11.70
C THR A 13 -20.70 20.15 10.26
N PHE A 14 -19.84 19.50 9.48
CA PHE A 14 -19.64 19.78 8.07
C PHE A 14 -19.52 18.52 7.24
N HIS A 15 -19.83 18.64 5.96
CA HIS A 15 -19.63 17.60 4.96
C HIS A 15 -18.93 18.19 3.75
N GLY A 16 -17.93 17.50 3.23
CA GLY A 16 -17.24 17.87 2.00
C GLY A 16 -17.77 17.04 0.83
N TYR A 17 -18.18 17.71 -0.23
CA TYR A 17 -18.69 17.09 -1.45
C TYR A 17 -17.75 17.39 -2.61
N VAL A 18 -17.67 16.46 -3.55
CA VAL A 18 -16.94 16.61 -4.81
C VAL A 18 -17.93 16.48 -5.97
N ALA A 19 -17.77 17.32 -6.98
CA ALA A 19 -18.60 17.24 -8.19
C ALA A 19 -18.51 15.83 -8.81
N GLY A 20 -19.66 15.30 -9.23
CA GLY A 20 -19.76 13.96 -9.81
C GLY A 20 -20.08 12.85 -8.80
N LEU A 21 -20.08 13.13 -7.48
CA LEU A 21 -20.50 12.18 -6.44
C LEU A 21 -21.81 12.63 -5.78
N GLY A 22 -22.75 11.72 -5.62
CA GLY A 22 -24.02 11.95 -4.90
C GLY A 22 -23.92 11.87 -3.37
N PHE A 23 -22.71 11.74 -2.81
CA PHE A 23 -22.47 11.60 -1.37
C PHE A 23 -21.20 12.36 -0.95
N HIS A 24 -21.08 12.65 0.33
CA HIS A 24 -19.91 13.35 0.87
C HIS A 24 -18.65 12.45 0.87
N VAL A 25 -17.50 13.06 0.60
CA VAL A 25 -16.17 12.39 0.67
C VAL A 25 -15.53 12.53 2.04
N CYS A 26 -15.86 13.59 2.77
CA CYS A 26 -15.44 13.77 4.15
C CYS A 26 -16.58 14.35 4.98
N SER A 27 -16.51 14.12 6.28
CA SER A 27 -17.41 14.72 7.26
C SER A 27 -16.70 14.93 8.59
N GLY A 28 -17.14 15.91 9.35
CA GLY A 28 -16.53 16.22 10.63
C GLY A 28 -17.37 17.21 11.42
N GLY A 29 -16.83 17.59 12.58
CA GLY A 29 -17.50 18.56 13.45
C GLY A 29 -16.80 18.76 14.78
N ARG A 30 -17.45 19.53 15.65
CA ARG A 30 -17.01 19.80 17.02
C ARG A 30 -17.65 18.78 17.98
N TYR A 31 -16.86 18.19 18.89
CA TYR A 31 -17.27 17.14 19.80
C TYR A 31 -16.60 17.24 21.18
N ASP A 32 -16.71 18.40 21.86
CA ASP A 32 -16.05 18.69 23.13
C ASP A 32 -16.32 17.63 24.20
N GLY A 33 -17.59 17.21 24.35
CA GLY A 33 -17.98 16.24 25.37
C GLY A 33 -17.41 14.83 25.20
N LEU A 34 -16.90 14.47 24.02
CA LEU A 34 -16.33 13.15 23.79
C LEU A 34 -14.98 12.98 24.51
N ILE A 35 -14.15 14.00 24.50
CA ILE A 35 -12.82 13.97 25.13
C ILE A 35 -12.92 13.84 26.64
N ALA A 36 -13.91 14.49 27.27
CA ALA A 36 -14.16 14.40 28.70
C ALA A 36 -14.40 12.98 29.21
N ASN A 37 -14.86 12.06 28.35
CA ASN A 37 -15.04 10.64 28.70
C ASN A 37 -13.70 9.88 28.85
N PHE A 38 -12.60 10.44 28.35
CA PHE A 38 -11.29 9.78 28.31
C PHE A 38 -10.21 10.55 29.07
N GLY A 39 -10.51 11.75 29.55
CA GLY A 39 -9.52 12.59 30.22
C GLY A 39 -10.09 13.97 30.60
N PRO A 40 -9.25 15.01 30.59
CA PRO A 40 -9.68 16.36 30.94
C PRO A 40 -10.72 16.89 29.92
N ASP A 41 -11.65 17.71 30.43
CA ASP A 41 -12.60 18.41 29.58
C ASP A 41 -11.87 19.43 28.70
N MET A 42 -11.99 19.28 27.37
CA MET A 42 -11.36 20.16 26.42
C MET A 42 -12.12 20.22 25.10
N ALA A 43 -12.03 21.36 24.42
CA ALA A 43 -12.63 21.54 23.11
C ALA A 43 -11.94 20.62 22.08
N ALA A 44 -12.76 19.97 21.25
CA ALA A 44 -12.27 19.06 20.23
C ALA A 44 -13.01 19.23 18.91
N VAL A 45 -12.25 19.16 17.83
CA VAL A 45 -12.75 19.11 16.45
C VAL A 45 -12.00 18.03 15.67
N GLY A 46 -12.65 17.46 14.70
CA GLY A 46 -12.01 16.48 13.81
C GLY A 46 -12.85 16.16 12.61
N PHE A 47 -12.28 15.38 11.71
CA PHE A 47 -12.98 14.89 10.53
C PHE A 47 -12.48 13.51 10.11
N ALA A 48 -13.30 12.83 9.33
CA ALA A 48 -12.95 11.60 8.64
C ALA A 48 -13.05 11.80 7.13
N LEU A 49 -12.08 11.27 6.40
CA LEU A 49 -12.05 11.22 4.94
C LEU A 49 -12.24 9.79 4.48
N GLY A 50 -13.23 9.55 3.61
CA GLY A 50 -13.39 8.26 2.94
C GLY A 50 -12.41 8.15 1.78
N ILE A 51 -11.31 7.41 1.97
CA ILE A 51 -10.27 7.24 0.94
C ILE A 51 -10.87 6.61 -0.31
N GLU A 52 -11.69 5.58 -0.17
CA GLU A 52 -12.36 4.90 -1.30
C GLU A 52 -13.26 5.86 -2.07
N ARG A 53 -13.94 6.77 -1.36
CA ARG A 53 -14.78 7.80 -2.00
C ARG A 53 -13.94 8.83 -2.74
N ALA A 54 -12.81 9.23 -2.17
CA ALA A 54 -11.87 10.14 -2.83
C ALA A 54 -11.26 9.49 -4.08
N MET A 55 -10.95 8.20 -4.04
CA MET A 55 -10.42 7.45 -5.19
C MET A 55 -11.37 7.40 -6.38
N LEU A 56 -12.70 7.46 -6.16
CA LEU A 56 -13.68 7.48 -7.27
C LEU A 56 -13.57 8.73 -8.16
N VAL A 57 -13.00 9.80 -7.66
CA VAL A 57 -12.90 11.08 -8.36
C VAL A 57 -11.46 11.57 -8.54
N ALA A 58 -10.51 10.87 -7.92
CA ALA A 58 -9.10 11.17 -8.13
C ALA A 58 -8.68 10.74 -9.53
N PRO A 59 -7.99 11.60 -10.30
CA PRO A 59 -7.46 11.23 -11.60
C PRO A 59 -6.23 10.32 -11.43
N ILE A 60 -6.47 9.06 -11.01
CA ILE A 60 -5.43 8.05 -10.88
C ILE A 60 -5.36 7.34 -12.23
N GLU A 61 -4.49 7.81 -13.12
CA GLU A 61 -4.33 7.29 -14.48
C GLU A 61 -3.17 6.28 -14.62
N GLU A 62 -2.33 6.11 -13.60
CA GLU A 62 -1.18 5.22 -13.73
C GLU A 62 -1.42 3.86 -13.09
N GLU A 63 -1.45 2.82 -13.91
CA GLU A 63 -1.13 1.46 -13.44
C GLU A 63 0.35 1.42 -13.07
N VAL A 64 0.61 1.55 -11.78
CA VAL A 64 1.97 1.53 -11.26
C VAL A 64 2.47 0.08 -11.25
N SER A 65 3.24 -0.29 -12.27
CA SER A 65 3.92 -1.57 -12.31
C SER A 65 5.01 -1.67 -11.25
N PRO A 66 5.15 -2.79 -10.55
CA PRO A 66 6.23 -2.98 -9.59
C PRO A 66 7.59 -3.10 -10.29
N ASP A 67 8.61 -2.49 -9.70
CA ASP A 67 10.00 -2.66 -10.16
C ASP A 67 10.51 -4.05 -9.77
N LEU A 68 9.97 -4.60 -8.67
CA LEU A 68 10.29 -5.92 -8.15
C LEU A 68 9.02 -6.59 -7.58
N LEU A 69 8.68 -7.75 -8.09
CA LEU A 69 7.74 -8.68 -7.48
C LEU A 69 8.54 -9.75 -6.72
N MET A 70 8.23 -9.98 -5.47
CA MET A 70 8.86 -11.03 -4.67
C MET A 70 7.87 -12.15 -4.36
N ALA A 71 8.30 -13.39 -4.53
CA ALA A 71 7.55 -14.56 -4.09
C ALA A 71 7.27 -14.51 -2.59
N HIS A 72 6.19 -15.15 -2.15
CA HIS A 72 5.95 -15.37 -0.73
C HIS A 72 7.12 -16.10 -0.09
N CYS A 73 7.60 -15.58 1.03
CA CYS A 73 8.68 -16.20 1.80
C CYS A 73 8.58 -15.73 3.26
N GLU A 74 8.50 -16.69 4.17
CA GLU A 74 8.43 -16.39 5.60
C GLU A 74 9.80 -16.09 6.21
N HIS A 75 10.89 -16.41 5.50
CA HIS A 75 12.23 -16.21 6.01
C HIS A 75 12.53 -14.74 6.30
N PRO A 76 13.04 -14.38 7.48
CA PRO A 76 13.30 -12.99 7.87
C PRO A 76 14.16 -12.21 6.86
N SER A 77 15.10 -12.89 6.19
CA SER A 77 15.96 -12.26 5.19
C SER A 77 15.20 -11.80 3.95
N CYS A 78 14.12 -12.45 3.56
CA CYS A 78 13.29 -11.99 2.42
C CYS A 78 12.55 -10.70 2.78
N LYS A 79 12.03 -10.62 4.01
CA LYS A 79 11.40 -9.38 4.51
C LYS A 79 12.39 -8.23 4.59
N ALA A 80 13.61 -8.49 5.07
CA ALA A 80 14.68 -7.49 5.12
C ALA A 80 15.07 -7.01 3.71
N LEU A 81 15.16 -7.92 2.75
CA LEU A 81 15.47 -7.60 1.35
C LEU A 81 14.40 -6.71 0.72
N ALA A 82 13.12 -7.03 0.94
CA ALA A 82 12.01 -6.20 0.48
C ALA A 82 12.05 -4.79 1.10
N ALA A 83 12.35 -4.69 2.39
CA ALA A 83 12.49 -3.39 3.07
C ALA A 83 13.69 -2.59 2.53
N GLN A 84 14.82 -3.25 2.28
CA GLN A 84 16.01 -2.63 1.68
C GLN A 84 15.73 -2.11 0.26
N ALA A 85 15.05 -2.89 -0.57
CA ALA A 85 14.67 -2.48 -1.92
C ALA A 85 13.76 -1.24 -1.90
N ARG A 86 12.76 -1.22 -1.00
CA ARG A 86 11.89 -0.05 -0.81
C ARG A 86 12.66 1.17 -0.31
N ALA A 87 13.61 1.01 0.60
CA ALA A 87 14.46 2.10 1.08
C ALA A 87 15.33 2.71 -0.03
N GLN A 88 15.64 1.95 -1.07
CA GLN A 88 16.31 2.42 -2.28
C GLN A 88 15.37 3.11 -3.28
N GLY A 89 14.06 3.17 -2.97
CA GLY A 89 13.04 3.81 -3.80
C GLY A 89 12.39 2.89 -4.83
N LEU A 90 12.65 1.57 -4.78
CA LEU A 90 11.99 0.62 -5.67
C LEU A 90 10.56 0.32 -5.20
N ARG A 91 9.64 0.19 -6.15
CA ARG A 91 8.27 -0.27 -5.90
C ARG A 91 8.30 -1.78 -5.79
N VAL A 92 8.14 -2.30 -4.57
CA VAL A 92 8.22 -3.73 -4.29
C VAL A 92 6.84 -4.26 -3.91
N GLU A 93 6.35 -5.19 -4.70
CA GLU A 93 5.17 -6.01 -4.40
C GLU A 93 5.63 -7.37 -3.87
N VAL A 94 4.97 -7.88 -2.84
CA VAL A 94 5.25 -9.20 -2.28
C VAL A 94 4.01 -10.06 -2.47
N ASP A 95 4.18 -11.25 -3.06
CA ASP A 95 3.10 -12.21 -3.18
C ASP A 95 2.66 -12.70 -1.79
N VAL A 96 1.39 -12.54 -1.47
CA VAL A 96 0.79 -12.95 -0.19
C VAL A 96 -0.06 -14.22 -0.32
N LEU A 97 -0.27 -14.70 -1.54
CA LEU A 97 -1.09 -15.88 -1.83
C LEU A 97 -0.26 -17.16 -1.96
N ALA A 98 1.06 -17.08 -1.79
CA ALA A 98 1.99 -18.19 -1.92
C ALA A 98 1.80 -18.96 -3.25
N ARG A 99 1.72 -18.22 -4.36
CA ARG A 99 1.59 -18.77 -5.71
C ARG A 99 2.78 -19.68 -6.04
N ASP A 100 2.52 -20.74 -6.77
CA ASP A 100 3.61 -21.52 -7.38
C ASP A 100 4.36 -20.71 -8.45
N LYS A 101 5.46 -21.26 -8.96
CA LYS A 101 6.32 -20.57 -9.92
C LYS A 101 5.55 -20.15 -11.19
N GLU A 102 4.72 -21.03 -11.72
CA GLU A 102 3.99 -20.78 -12.98
C GLU A 102 2.94 -19.68 -12.82
N ALA A 103 2.12 -19.77 -11.78
CA ALA A 103 1.12 -18.75 -11.45
C ALA A 103 1.78 -17.41 -11.10
N LEU A 104 2.94 -17.42 -10.43
CA LEU A 104 3.68 -16.21 -10.07
C LEU A 104 4.29 -15.53 -11.29
N LEU A 105 4.82 -16.28 -12.26
CA LEU A 105 5.31 -15.77 -13.54
C LEU A 105 4.18 -15.15 -14.35
N ALA A 106 3.02 -15.80 -14.41
CA ALA A 106 1.83 -15.27 -15.08
C ALA A 106 1.37 -13.96 -14.42
N TYR A 107 1.35 -13.93 -13.09
CA TYR A 107 0.99 -12.74 -12.32
C TYR A 107 1.99 -11.60 -12.53
N ALA A 108 3.30 -11.87 -12.51
CA ALA A 108 4.34 -10.89 -12.77
C ALA A 108 4.17 -10.21 -14.14
N ARG A 109 3.88 -11.01 -15.16
CA ARG A 109 3.60 -10.51 -16.52
C ARG A 109 2.35 -9.62 -16.55
N ALA A 110 1.26 -10.07 -15.93
CA ALA A 110 0.00 -9.33 -15.89
C ALA A 110 0.15 -8.00 -15.13
N ARG A 111 1.00 -7.94 -14.10
CA ARG A 111 1.32 -6.73 -13.33
C ARG A 111 2.36 -5.82 -14.00
N GLY A 112 2.97 -6.28 -15.10
CA GLY A 112 4.06 -5.55 -15.74
C GLY A 112 5.31 -5.44 -14.86
N ALA A 113 5.53 -6.41 -13.97
CA ALA A 113 6.68 -6.40 -13.07
C ALA A 113 7.98 -6.50 -13.88
N ARG A 114 8.93 -5.60 -13.62
CA ARG A 114 10.23 -5.61 -14.32
C ARG A 114 11.07 -6.80 -13.91
N ARG A 115 10.97 -7.21 -12.64
CA ARG A 115 11.74 -8.29 -12.04
C ARG A 115 10.87 -9.13 -11.16
N LEU A 116 11.11 -10.44 -11.19
CA LEU A 116 10.52 -11.38 -10.24
C LEU A 116 11.65 -12.04 -9.45
N LEU A 117 11.52 -12.07 -8.13
CA LEU A 117 12.47 -12.68 -7.22
C LEU A 117 11.83 -13.80 -6.43
N MET A 118 12.41 -14.97 -6.47
CA MET A 118 11.99 -16.15 -5.72
C MET A 118 13.12 -16.63 -4.83
N CYS A 119 12.80 -16.87 -3.55
CA CYS A 119 13.76 -17.43 -2.58
C CYS A 119 13.81 -18.95 -2.77
N THR A 120 15.01 -19.50 -2.89
CA THR A 120 15.30 -20.92 -2.73
C THR A 120 16.04 -21.14 -1.40
N ALA A 121 16.34 -22.39 -1.03
CA ALA A 121 16.97 -22.68 0.26
C ALA A 121 18.31 -21.95 0.48
N GLU A 122 19.08 -21.74 -0.59
CA GLU A 122 20.45 -21.18 -0.49
C GLU A 122 20.66 -19.94 -1.35
N GLU A 123 19.81 -19.72 -2.36
CA GLU A 123 19.98 -18.69 -3.37
C GLU A 123 18.66 -18.00 -3.69
N PHE A 124 18.75 -16.97 -4.50
CA PHE A 124 17.61 -16.33 -5.11
C PHE A 124 17.55 -16.61 -6.61
N LEU A 125 16.37 -16.95 -7.11
CA LEU A 125 16.08 -16.98 -8.53
C LEU A 125 15.55 -15.62 -8.94
N LEU A 126 16.32 -14.90 -9.75
CA LEU A 126 15.94 -13.64 -10.36
C LEU A 126 15.47 -13.89 -11.79
N VAL A 127 14.28 -13.41 -12.11
CA VAL A 127 13.71 -13.45 -13.46
C VAL A 127 13.54 -12.05 -13.99
N GLU A 128 14.13 -11.77 -15.15
CA GLU A 128 14.06 -10.50 -15.88
C GLU A 128 13.68 -10.80 -17.34
N GLY A 129 12.42 -10.51 -17.69
CA GLY A 129 11.87 -10.91 -19.00
C GLY A 129 11.88 -12.43 -19.21
N GLU A 130 12.68 -12.92 -20.15
CA GLU A 130 12.85 -14.34 -20.43
C GLU A 130 14.11 -14.94 -19.76
N THR A 131 14.88 -14.14 -19.07
CA THR A 131 16.15 -14.56 -18.44
C THR A 131 15.92 -14.97 -17.01
N GLU A 132 16.38 -16.16 -16.65
CA GLU A 132 16.42 -16.66 -15.27
C GLU A 132 17.86 -16.80 -14.80
N ARG A 133 18.20 -16.22 -13.66
CA ARG A 133 19.52 -16.31 -13.02
C ARG A 133 19.39 -16.71 -11.57
N ARG A 134 20.27 -17.61 -11.13
CA ARG A 134 20.40 -17.90 -9.70
C ARG A 134 21.57 -17.11 -9.13
N LEU A 135 21.31 -16.41 -8.05
CA LEU A 135 22.25 -15.48 -7.45
C LEU A 135 22.36 -15.73 -5.95
N PRO A 136 23.58 -15.84 -5.41
CA PRO A 136 23.79 -15.73 -3.98
C PRO A 136 23.27 -14.37 -3.47
N ARG A 137 22.85 -14.34 -2.22
CA ARG A 137 22.28 -13.12 -1.61
C ARG A 137 23.17 -11.88 -1.75
N ALA A 138 24.46 -12.02 -1.46
CA ALA A 138 25.41 -10.91 -1.51
C ALA A 138 25.52 -10.30 -2.91
N VAL A 139 25.46 -11.12 -3.95
CA VAL A 139 25.50 -10.68 -5.35
C VAL A 139 24.20 -9.95 -5.71
N LEU A 140 23.05 -10.50 -5.29
CA LEU A 140 21.76 -9.86 -5.52
C LEU A 140 21.66 -8.49 -4.83
N GLU A 141 22.11 -8.36 -3.59
CA GLU A 141 22.10 -7.09 -2.85
C GLU A 141 22.99 -6.02 -3.51
N GLU A 142 24.10 -6.42 -4.09
CA GLU A 142 24.97 -5.50 -4.84
C GLU A 142 24.33 -5.07 -6.17
N GLU A 143 23.77 -6.02 -6.93
CA GLU A 143 23.05 -5.70 -8.18
C GLU A 143 21.86 -4.78 -7.92
N MET A 144 21.10 -5.02 -6.86
CA MET A 144 19.93 -4.20 -6.48
C MET A 144 20.27 -2.73 -6.28
N ARG A 145 21.48 -2.40 -5.80
CA ARG A 145 21.93 -1.01 -5.64
C ARG A 145 22.08 -0.26 -6.96
N GLN A 146 22.24 -0.99 -8.04
CA GLN A 146 22.43 -0.45 -9.39
C GLN A 146 21.13 -0.45 -10.22
N TRP A 147 20.04 -1.00 -9.68
CA TRP A 147 18.78 -1.06 -10.42
C TRP A 147 18.19 0.35 -10.62
N PRO A 148 17.78 0.67 -11.86
CA PRO A 148 17.15 1.95 -12.14
C PRO A 148 15.79 2.03 -11.44
N ARG A 149 15.49 3.20 -10.95
CA ARG A 149 14.19 3.58 -10.35
C ARG A 149 13.15 3.79 -11.41
#